data_49e704819999ef6b5fb9c01fe595e47b
#
_entry.id   49e704819999ef6b5fb9c01fe595e47b
#
_cell.length_a   1.000
_cell.length_b   1.000
_cell.length_c   1.000
_cell.angle_alpha   90.00
_cell.angle_beta   90.00
_cell.angle_gamma   90.00
#
_symmetry.space_group_name_H-M   'P 1'
#
loop_
_entity.id
_entity.type
_entity.pdbx_description
1 polymer ?
#
loop_
_entity_poly.entity_id
_entity_poly.type
_entity_poly.pdbx_seq_one_letter_code
_entity_poly.pdbx_strand_id
1 'polypeptide(L)'
;VTTAVPGAEDGRADASEDGPTDGLLAEALELLPDAVSISVAVRDADGRAVDLRLEYANAAARSGRAAGAAPAGGPRGDLWSRTADDGVLAACLDVLNTDRPEGYGVFTPAGKGAHRTTDREYRAFRLGKDRLLLVLCADRRARAVERAGARPGGGDAGSGGNDRERLRILADAGAVLGSSLDRGATMDAFTDSVVPDVADGCLLYLVDDTGLPALAALAHRDPRRQRELRDLAEASPPHPDSEGGVGAVIRTGRHERGADVARALIPSPHAGEDRRVPRRPAPADSWLAVPVGRSGTVVGAMVLVRAASGSSPFTEEDVALARELSRRAAPAIRNAHHHAEQAEVARRLQESLLPRALPDVPGLELSARHRPGEKGTLMGGDFYDVFPSGPRDWTVTVGDVAGKGPRAAALTGLVRHTVRAVGRSTADPADLLRAVNTALLDEPAPARRFCTTACATLRPDGSGMRLALALGGHPHPLLRRSDGTVVPVGHPGTLLGVVNEPRLRTVHHTLDPDDLLLFYTDGVTEHRSDDGVMLGEAGLHAVLTRTAGASAEATVRLLEEEIAAHDPRAPTDDFAVLAVRVR
;
A
#
# COMPACT_ATOMS: atom_id res chain seq x y z
N VAL A 1 35.00 55.64 31.08
CA VAL A 1 35.63 54.57 30.32
C VAL A 1 34.52 53.81 29.62
N THR A 2 34.38 54.07 28.37
CA THR A 2 33.38 53.58 27.43
C THR A 2 33.70 52.15 27.03
N THR A 3 32.77 51.23 27.17
CA THR A 3 32.86 49.88 26.55
C THR A 3 31.81 49.78 25.46
N ALA A 4 32.30 49.54 24.25
CA ALA A 4 31.56 49.34 23.03
C ALA A 4 30.90 47.93 23.04
N VAL A 5 29.66 47.84 22.50
CA VAL A 5 28.95 46.63 22.17
C VAL A 5 29.41 46.17 20.78
N PRO A 6 29.76 44.90 20.56
CA PRO A 6 30.02 44.37 19.21
C PRO A 6 28.71 44.05 18.51
N GLY A 7 28.74 44.28 17.19
CA GLY A 7 27.62 44.16 16.27
C GLY A 7 27.08 42.74 16.10
N ALA A 8 25.79 42.72 15.72
CA ALA A 8 25.08 41.54 15.24
C ALA A 8 25.65 41.10 13.88
N GLU A 9 26.22 39.93 13.81
CA GLU A 9 26.54 39.26 12.55
C GLU A 9 25.24 38.68 11.96
N ASP A 10 24.98 39.11 10.74
CA ASP A 10 23.99 38.55 9.84
C ASP A 10 24.26 37.04 9.59
N GLY A 11 23.55 36.17 10.29
CA GLY A 11 23.48 34.77 9.98
C GLY A 11 22.60 34.54 8.75
N ARG A 12 23.16 34.64 7.55
CA ARG A 12 22.61 34.04 6.34
C ARG A 12 22.59 32.54 6.53
N ALA A 13 21.42 31.97 6.90
CA ALA A 13 21.16 30.56 6.79
C ALA A 13 21.12 30.21 5.29
N ASP A 14 22.03 29.37 4.90
CA ASP A 14 22.19 28.78 3.59
C ASP A 14 20.93 27.92 3.28
N ALA A 15 20.12 28.41 2.34
CA ALA A 15 18.94 27.71 1.84
C ALA A 15 19.33 27.03 0.53
N SER A 16 19.81 25.79 0.62
CA SER A 16 19.93 24.90 -0.54
C SER A 16 19.90 23.44 -0.12
N GLU A 17 18.69 22.92 0.12
CA GLU A 17 18.35 21.51 -0.06
C GLU A 17 17.01 21.40 -0.78
N ASP A 18 16.91 21.96 -1.99
CA ASP A 18 15.90 21.58 -2.98
C ASP A 18 16.39 20.29 -3.63
N GLY A 19 15.92 19.14 -3.13
CA GLY A 19 16.15 17.83 -3.75
C GLY A 19 15.44 17.73 -5.11
N PRO A 20 15.91 16.87 -6.04
CA PRO A 20 15.36 16.73 -7.40
C PRO A 20 13.88 16.33 -7.46
N THR A 21 13.27 15.93 -6.36
CA THR A 21 11.85 15.58 -6.25
C THR A 21 10.93 16.80 -6.19
N ASP A 22 11.37 17.92 -5.62
CA ASP A 22 10.55 19.14 -5.52
C ASP A 22 10.38 19.85 -6.87
N GLY A 23 11.36 19.78 -7.75
CA GLY A 23 11.29 20.34 -9.11
C GLY A 23 10.27 19.63 -10.00
N LEU A 24 10.27 18.30 -10.01
CA LEU A 24 9.33 17.49 -10.80
C LEU A 24 7.87 17.64 -10.32
N LEU A 25 7.66 17.76 -9.01
CA LEU A 25 6.34 18.00 -8.44
C LEU A 25 5.82 19.38 -8.86
N ALA A 26 6.64 20.41 -8.81
CA ALA A 26 6.27 21.75 -9.24
C ALA A 26 5.92 21.81 -10.73
N GLU A 27 6.69 21.15 -11.60
CA GLU A 27 6.40 21.04 -13.04
C GLU A 27 5.08 20.30 -13.30
N ALA A 28 4.81 19.20 -12.59
CA ALA A 28 3.56 18.46 -12.72
C ALA A 28 2.35 19.30 -12.28
N LEU A 29 2.46 20.07 -11.21
CA LEU A 29 1.41 20.95 -10.71
C LEU A 29 1.14 22.15 -11.64
N GLU A 30 2.14 22.64 -12.38
CA GLU A 30 1.94 23.72 -13.37
C GLU A 30 1.02 23.30 -14.53
N LEU A 31 0.97 22.01 -14.88
CA LEU A 31 0.14 21.48 -15.96
C LEU A 31 -1.33 21.31 -15.56
N LEU A 32 -1.66 21.43 -14.28
CA LEU A 32 -3.03 21.25 -13.80
C LEU A 32 -3.89 22.46 -14.17
N PRO A 33 -5.12 22.22 -14.68
CA PRO A 33 -6.06 23.28 -15.04
C PRO A 33 -6.73 23.93 -13.83
N ASP A 34 -6.72 23.24 -12.69
CA ASP A 34 -7.26 23.76 -11.42
C ASP A 34 -6.22 24.61 -10.71
N ALA A 35 -6.69 25.58 -9.92
CA ALA A 35 -5.79 26.43 -9.15
C ALA A 35 -5.24 25.62 -7.95
N VAL A 36 -3.94 25.41 -7.94
CA VAL A 36 -3.23 24.64 -6.91
C VAL A 36 -2.24 25.53 -6.18
N SER A 37 -2.23 25.45 -4.85
CA SER A 37 -1.25 26.11 -4.02
C SER A 37 -0.73 25.19 -2.92
N ILE A 38 0.54 25.36 -2.55
CA ILE A 38 1.16 24.71 -1.39
C ILE A 38 1.49 25.82 -0.39
N SER A 39 1.10 25.62 0.85
CA SER A 39 1.35 26.57 1.94
C SER A 39 1.97 25.86 3.14
N VAL A 40 2.78 26.61 3.90
CA VAL A 40 3.41 26.15 5.15
C VAL A 40 2.67 26.74 6.33
N ALA A 41 2.42 25.92 7.34
CA ALA A 41 1.79 26.33 8.58
C ALA A 41 2.64 27.35 9.35
N VAL A 42 2.03 28.44 9.78
CA VAL A 42 2.58 29.34 10.79
C VAL A 42 2.00 28.93 12.13
N ARG A 43 2.87 28.57 13.09
CA ARG A 43 2.46 28.04 14.39
C ARG A 43 2.67 29.06 15.50
N ASP A 44 1.80 29.03 16.51
CA ASP A 44 1.96 29.76 17.75
C ASP A 44 2.95 29.06 18.72
N ALA A 45 3.12 29.63 19.90
CA ALA A 45 4.01 29.10 20.93
C ALA A 45 3.59 27.72 21.48
N ASP A 46 2.33 27.36 21.33
CA ASP A 46 1.76 26.07 21.74
C ASP A 46 1.83 25.03 20.62
N GLY A 47 2.42 25.37 19.48
CA GLY A 47 2.60 24.49 18.32
C GLY A 47 1.35 24.33 17.45
N ARG A 48 0.28 25.13 17.68
CA ARG A 48 -0.95 25.10 16.91
C ARG A 48 -0.79 25.95 15.64
N ALA A 49 -1.24 25.44 14.49
CA ALA A 49 -1.28 26.22 13.26
C ALA A 49 -2.32 27.33 13.37
N VAL A 50 -1.89 28.58 13.20
CA VAL A 50 -2.72 29.80 13.34
C VAL A 50 -2.81 30.59 12.04
N ASP A 51 -1.92 30.35 11.08
CA ASP A 51 -1.92 30.97 9.76
C ASP A 51 -1.19 30.09 8.74
N LEU A 52 -1.26 30.45 7.47
CA LEU A 52 -0.60 29.79 6.36
C LEU A 52 0.28 30.78 5.59
N ARG A 53 1.47 30.37 5.23
CA ARG A 53 2.37 31.12 4.36
C ARG A 53 2.49 30.39 3.02
N LEU A 54 2.19 31.11 1.93
CA LEU A 54 2.25 30.56 0.57
C LEU A 54 3.69 30.21 0.18
N GLU A 55 3.91 28.95 -0.20
CA GLU A 55 5.20 28.45 -0.70
C GLU A 55 5.18 28.31 -2.23
N TYR A 56 4.10 27.80 -2.78
CA TYR A 56 3.94 27.57 -4.21
C TYR A 56 2.51 27.86 -4.68
N ALA A 57 2.36 28.36 -5.90
CA ALA A 57 1.07 28.48 -6.60
C ALA A 57 1.31 28.22 -8.10
N ASN A 58 0.48 27.39 -8.73
CA ASN A 58 0.56 27.14 -10.18
C ASN A 58 0.02 28.31 -11.02
N ALA A 59 0.17 28.23 -12.35
CA ALA A 59 -0.28 29.29 -13.27
C ALA A 59 -1.78 29.61 -13.12
N ALA A 60 -2.63 28.60 -12.89
CA ALA A 60 -4.06 28.78 -12.70
C ALA A 60 -4.38 29.57 -11.40
N ALA A 61 -3.67 29.29 -10.30
CA ALA A 61 -3.77 30.03 -9.05
C ALA A 61 -3.28 31.48 -9.21
N ARG A 62 -2.13 31.69 -9.87
CA ARG A 62 -1.54 33.02 -10.09
C ARG A 62 -2.35 33.90 -11.03
N SER A 63 -3.05 33.34 -12.01
CA SER A 63 -3.82 34.11 -13.02
C SER A 63 -5.15 34.70 -12.50
N GLY A 64 -5.48 34.47 -11.23
CA GLY A 64 -6.71 35.01 -10.62
C GLY A 64 -8.00 34.36 -11.11
N ARG A 65 -7.93 33.28 -11.91
CA ARG A 65 -9.12 32.51 -12.34
C ARG A 65 -9.86 31.86 -11.16
N ALA A 66 -9.21 31.81 -10.00
CA ALA A 66 -9.72 31.33 -8.73
C ALA A 66 -9.77 32.47 -7.69
N ALA A 67 -10.27 33.65 -8.06
CA ALA A 67 -10.34 34.78 -7.15
C ALA A 67 -11.09 34.41 -5.86
N GLY A 68 -10.42 34.52 -4.73
CA GLY A 68 -11.03 34.42 -3.40
C GLY A 68 -10.33 33.55 -2.37
N ALA A 69 -9.35 32.67 -2.72
CA ALA A 69 -8.78 31.78 -1.73
C ALA A 69 -7.24 31.61 -1.77
N ALA A 70 -6.59 32.10 -2.81
CA ALA A 70 -5.13 32.27 -2.81
C ALA A 70 -4.83 33.68 -3.33
N PRO A 71 -3.79 34.37 -2.84
CA PRO A 71 -3.44 35.68 -3.35
C PRO A 71 -3.09 35.57 -4.83
N ALA A 72 -4.00 36.05 -5.70
CA ALA A 72 -3.74 36.10 -7.11
C ALA A 72 -2.59 37.10 -7.35
N GLY A 73 -1.40 36.57 -7.64
CA GLY A 73 -0.23 37.38 -7.99
C GLY A 73 0.61 37.93 -6.83
N GLY A 74 0.39 37.46 -5.57
CA GLY A 74 1.26 37.83 -4.44
C GLY A 74 2.63 37.19 -4.51
N PRO A 75 3.69 37.85 -3.98
CA PRO A 75 5.00 37.25 -3.86
C PRO A 75 5.01 36.05 -2.90
N ARG A 76 5.91 35.07 -3.11
CA ARG A 76 6.12 33.97 -2.18
C ARG A 76 6.34 34.51 -0.77
N GLY A 77 5.60 33.98 0.21
CA GLY A 77 5.76 34.34 1.62
C GLY A 77 4.66 35.22 2.22
N ASP A 78 3.61 35.58 1.45
CA ASP A 78 2.46 36.29 2.00
C ASP A 78 1.62 35.38 2.91
N LEU A 79 1.13 35.95 4.03
CA LEU A 79 0.25 35.26 4.98
C LEU A 79 -1.20 35.25 4.43
N TRP A 80 -1.87 34.13 4.62
CA TRP A 80 -3.24 33.93 4.16
C TRP A 80 -4.25 34.83 4.87
N SER A 81 -4.05 35.09 6.16
CA SER A 81 -4.89 36.02 6.96
C SER A 81 -5.01 37.41 6.36
N ARG A 82 -4.10 37.81 5.47
CA ARG A 82 -4.13 39.11 4.81
C ARG A 82 -4.92 39.14 3.51
N THR A 83 -5.19 37.99 2.90
CA THR A 83 -5.59 37.89 1.49
C THR A 83 -6.70 36.88 1.23
N ALA A 84 -6.96 35.93 2.12
CA ALA A 84 -7.92 34.84 1.94
C ALA A 84 -9.27 35.12 2.60
N ASP A 85 -10.28 34.37 2.14
CA ASP A 85 -11.59 34.28 2.79
C ASP A 85 -11.45 33.53 4.13
N ASP A 86 -11.97 34.09 5.20
CA ASP A 86 -11.86 33.57 6.58
C ASP A 86 -12.37 32.13 6.69
N GLY A 87 -13.35 31.73 5.88
CA GLY A 87 -13.91 30.37 5.90
C GLY A 87 -12.96 29.31 5.36
N VAL A 88 -12.24 29.61 4.28
CA VAL A 88 -11.26 28.67 3.68
C VAL A 88 -10.02 28.54 4.56
N LEU A 89 -9.53 29.64 5.11
CA LEU A 89 -8.41 29.62 6.04
C LEU A 89 -8.74 28.79 7.28
N ALA A 90 -9.91 28.97 7.89
CA ALA A 90 -10.34 28.21 9.06
C ALA A 90 -10.37 26.70 8.78
N ALA A 91 -10.90 26.28 7.63
CA ALA A 91 -10.94 24.87 7.24
C ALA A 91 -9.54 24.28 6.97
N CYS A 92 -8.64 25.04 6.35
CA CYS A 92 -7.25 24.64 6.15
C CYS A 92 -6.49 24.46 7.47
N LEU A 93 -6.72 25.36 8.43
CA LEU A 93 -6.13 25.29 9.77
C LEU A 93 -6.69 24.09 10.56
N ASP A 94 -7.97 23.74 10.38
CA ASP A 94 -8.56 22.56 10.99
C ASP A 94 -7.87 21.27 10.51
N VAL A 95 -7.60 21.12 9.22
CA VAL A 95 -6.85 19.98 8.66
C VAL A 95 -5.43 19.88 9.26
N LEU A 96 -4.75 21.00 9.51
CA LEU A 96 -3.40 21.02 10.08
C LEU A 96 -3.36 20.78 11.59
N ASN A 97 -4.44 21.09 12.30
CA ASN A 97 -4.55 20.98 13.74
C ASN A 97 -5.28 19.71 14.22
N THR A 98 -5.84 18.93 13.29
CA THR A 98 -6.51 17.64 13.57
C THR A 98 -5.77 16.51 12.88
N ASP A 99 -6.03 15.26 13.28
CA ASP A 99 -5.45 14.08 12.60
C ASP A 99 -6.13 13.73 11.26
N ARG A 100 -6.92 14.62 10.71
CA ARG A 100 -7.56 14.41 9.40
C ARG A 100 -6.54 14.62 8.28
N PRO A 101 -6.39 13.67 7.34
CA PRO A 101 -5.43 13.81 6.24
C PRO A 101 -5.90 14.79 5.16
N GLU A 102 -7.21 15.06 5.09
CA GLU A 102 -7.84 15.93 4.09
C GLU A 102 -9.07 16.68 4.63
N GLY A 103 -9.41 17.80 3.98
CA GLY A 103 -10.62 18.57 4.19
C GLY A 103 -11.21 19.00 2.85
N TYR A 104 -12.53 19.14 2.78
CA TYR A 104 -13.23 19.66 1.59
C TYR A 104 -14.35 20.60 2.00
N GLY A 105 -14.74 21.50 1.10
CA GLY A 105 -15.83 22.40 1.34
C GLY A 105 -16.18 23.24 0.13
N VAL A 106 -17.19 24.09 0.31
CA VAL A 106 -17.65 25.06 -0.68
C VAL A 106 -17.54 26.44 -0.07
N PHE A 107 -17.04 27.40 -0.83
CA PHE A 107 -16.98 28.78 -0.42
C PHE A 107 -17.49 29.72 -1.52
N THR A 108 -18.01 30.85 -1.11
CA THR A 108 -18.47 31.91 -2.01
C THR A 108 -17.42 33.02 -2.00
N PRO A 109 -16.69 33.26 -3.11
CA PRO A 109 -15.69 34.33 -3.15
C PRO A 109 -16.30 35.68 -2.86
N ALA A 110 -15.72 36.45 -1.95
CA ALA A 110 -16.15 37.83 -1.66
C ALA A 110 -15.77 38.74 -2.83
N GLY A 111 -16.69 39.00 -3.75
CA GLY A 111 -16.48 39.89 -4.91
C GLY A 111 -16.98 41.31 -4.67
N LYS A 112 -16.11 42.32 -4.87
CA LYS A 112 -16.53 43.72 -5.01
C LYS A 112 -17.00 43.96 -6.45
N GLY A 113 -18.30 43.74 -6.73
CA GLY A 113 -18.88 44.03 -8.05
C GLY A 113 -20.13 43.20 -8.35
N ALA A 114 -21.10 43.77 -9.10
CA ALA A 114 -22.44 43.24 -9.36
C ALA A 114 -22.52 42.00 -10.29
N HIS A 115 -21.54 41.09 -10.29
CA HIS A 115 -21.61 39.82 -10.99
C HIS A 115 -21.83 38.70 -9.98
N ARG A 116 -22.85 37.85 -10.25
CA ARG A 116 -23.20 36.68 -9.46
C ARG A 116 -21.94 35.86 -9.13
N THR A 117 -21.53 35.88 -7.86
CA THR A 117 -20.50 35.01 -7.32
C THR A 117 -21.03 33.56 -7.32
N THR A 118 -20.40 32.67 -8.04
CA THR A 118 -20.71 31.24 -8.02
C THR A 118 -19.88 30.57 -6.91
N ASP A 119 -20.54 29.71 -6.15
CA ASP A 119 -19.88 28.86 -5.14
C ASP A 119 -18.77 28.01 -5.78
N ARG A 120 -17.65 27.93 -5.10
CA ARG A 120 -16.47 27.15 -5.54
C ARG A 120 -16.16 26.06 -4.56
N GLU A 121 -15.78 24.90 -5.08
CA GLU A 121 -15.32 23.77 -4.29
C GLU A 121 -13.81 23.87 -4.06
N TYR A 122 -13.37 23.50 -2.85
CA TYR A 122 -11.96 23.34 -2.52
C TYR A 122 -11.70 21.99 -1.88
N ARG A 123 -10.46 21.50 -2.07
CA ARG A 123 -9.92 20.33 -1.36
C ARG A 123 -8.58 20.72 -0.77
N ALA A 124 -8.40 20.43 0.51
CA ALA A 124 -7.19 20.70 1.26
C ALA A 124 -6.59 19.35 1.70
N PHE A 125 -5.31 19.12 1.40
CA PHE A 125 -4.60 17.89 1.74
C PHE A 125 -3.40 18.21 2.60
N ARG A 126 -3.21 17.48 3.68
CA ARG A 126 -2.04 17.62 4.53
C ARG A 126 -0.84 16.95 3.90
N LEU A 127 0.24 17.69 3.67
CA LEU A 127 1.52 17.20 3.19
C LEU A 127 2.55 17.18 4.33
N GLY A 128 2.61 16.06 5.06
CA GLY A 128 3.46 15.96 6.26
C GLY A 128 2.94 16.81 7.43
N LYS A 129 3.85 17.25 8.33
CA LYS A 129 3.47 17.93 9.57
C LYS A 129 3.05 19.39 9.36
N ASP A 130 3.73 20.09 8.46
CA ASP A 130 3.67 21.55 8.36
C ASP A 130 3.25 22.10 6.99
N ARG A 131 2.98 21.26 6.01
CA ARG A 131 2.59 21.66 4.65
C ARG A 131 1.17 21.26 4.31
N LEU A 132 0.47 22.11 3.56
CA LEU A 132 -0.87 21.90 3.07
C LEU A 132 -0.93 22.16 1.56
N LEU A 133 -1.50 21.21 0.82
CA LEU A 133 -1.88 21.38 -0.59
C LEU A 133 -3.34 21.79 -0.65
N LEU A 134 -3.64 22.93 -1.28
CA LEU A 134 -4.99 23.37 -1.56
C LEU A 134 -5.25 23.33 -3.07
N VAL A 135 -6.33 22.67 -3.46
CA VAL A 135 -6.82 22.59 -4.82
C VAL A 135 -8.19 23.30 -4.87
N LEU A 136 -8.28 24.35 -5.68
CA LEU A 136 -9.53 25.04 -5.95
C LEU A 136 -10.04 24.57 -7.31
N CYS A 137 -11.17 23.87 -7.32
CA CYS A 137 -11.77 23.39 -8.56
C CYS A 137 -12.24 24.56 -9.42
N ALA A 138 -11.79 24.62 -10.67
CA ALA A 138 -12.22 25.64 -11.62
C ALA A 138 -13.73 25.53 -11.87
N ASP A 139 -14.43 26.67 -11.91
CA ASP A 139 -15.86 26.73 -12.19
C ASP A 139 -16.19 26.03 -13.51
N ARG A 140 -16.82 24.86 -13.44
CA ARG A 140 -17.20 24.05 -14.62
C ARG A 140 -18.22 24.76 -15.50
N ARG A 141 -18.97 25.74 -14.97
CA ARG A 141 -19.92 26.54 -15.76
C ARG A 141 -19.23 27.56 -16.66
N ALA A 142 -18.10 28.13 -16.26
CA ALA A 142 -17.38 29.11 -17.06
C ALA A 142 -16.77 28.45 -18.34
N ARG A 143 -16.30 27.20 -18.25
CA ARG A 143 -15.79 26.46 -19.43
C ARG A 143 -16.88 26.05 -20.42
N ALA A 144 -18.11 25.82 -19.95
CA ALA A 144 -19.24 25.53 -20.83
C ALA A 144 -19.68 26.78 -21.61
N VAL A 145 -19.60 27.98 -21.01
CA VAL A 145 -19.95 29.25 -21.66
C VAL A 145 -18.92 29.71 -22.68
N GLU A 146 -17.63 29.53 -22.44
CA GLU A 146 -16.58 29.83 -23.44
C GLU A 146 -16.62 28.92 -24.69
N ARG A 147 -17.07 27.66 -24.56
CA ARG A 147 -17.33 26.77 -25.71
C ARG A 147 -18.69 27.01 -26.38
N ALA A 148 -19.64 27.63 -25.69
CA ALA A 148 -20.96 27.94 -26.20
C ALA A 148 -21.07 29.34 -26.87
N GLY A 149 -20.00 30.12 -26.91
CA GLY A 149 -19.92 31.44 -27.57
C GLY A 149 -19.92 31.43 -29.11
N ALA A 150 -20.28 30.31 -29.76
CA ALA A 150 -20.48 30.22 -31.18
C ALA A 150 -21.93 29.85 -31.51
N ARG A 151 -22.78 30.92 -31.68
CA ARG A 151 -24.11 30.98 -32.25
C ARG A 151 -25.33 30.45 -31.49
N PRO A 152 -26.39 31.25 -31.35
CA PRO A 152 -27.68 30.82 -30.83
C PRO A 152 -28.55 30.24 -31.96
N GLY A 153 -28.91 28.98 -31.85
CA GLY A 153 -29.92 28.32 -32.68
C GLY A 153 -30.69 27.31 -31.83
N GLY A 154 -31.97 27.55 -31.68
CA GLY A 154 -32.91 26.94 -30.75
C GLY A 154 -33.01 25.44 -30.76
N GLY A 155 -33.49 24.91 -29.63
CA GLY A 155 -34.12 23.61 -29.48
C GLY A 155 -33.34 22.66 -28.61
N ASP A 156 -33.85 22.40 -27.46
CA ASP A 156 -34.04 21.16 -26.74
C ASP A 156 -33.65 21.21 -25.26
N ALA A 157 -34.66 21.18 -24.42
CA ALA A 157 -34.55 21.21 -22.95
C ALA A 157 -34.20 19.81 -22.34
N GLY A 158 -33.80 18.82 -23.17
CA GLY A 158 -33.53 17.44 -22.75
C GLY A 158 -32.08 17.07 -22.49
N SER A 159 -31.09 17.79 -23.05
CA SER A 159 -29.68 17.33 -23.07
C SER A 159 -28.87 17.67 -21.80
N GLY A 160 -29.24 18.74 -21.09
CA GLY A 160 -28.46 19.21 -19.92
C GLY A 160 -28.53 18.33 -18.67
N GLY A 161 -29.51 17.45 -18.55
CA GLY A 161 -29.66 16.48 -17.47
C GLY A 161 -28.71 15.27 -17.66
N ASN A 162 -28.62 14.81 -18.88
CA ASN A 162 -27.83 13.62 -19.26
C ASN A 162 -26.31 13.87 -19.14
N ASP A 163 -25.85 15.08 -19.50
CA ASP A 163 -24.44 15.45 -19.41
C ASP A 163 -23.95 15.59 -17.95
N ARG A 164 -24.81 16.08 -17.05
CA ARG A 164 -24.47 16.13 -15.61
C ARG A 164 -24.34 14.76 -14.99
N GLU A 165 -25.23 13.86 -15.30
CA GLU A 165 -25.21 12.49 -14.81
C GLU A 165 -23.97 11.73 -15.29
N ARG A 166 -23.62 11.89 -16.57
CA ARG A 166 -22.37 11.33 -17.15
C ARG A 166 -21.11 11.86 -16.45
N LEU A 167 -21.07 13.16 -16.16
CA LEU A 167 -19.93 13.76 -15.46
C LEU A 167 -19.83 13.26 -14.02
N ARG A 168 -20.96 13.00 -13.35
CA ARG A 168 -21.01 12.42 -12.01
C ARG A 168 -20.42 11.00 -12.03
N ILE A 169 -20.91 10.13 -12.93
CA ILE A 169 -20.43 8.77 -13.08
C ILE A 169 -18.91 8.74 -13.34
N LEU A 170 -18.41 9.61 -14.23
CA LEU A 170 -16.98 9.69 -14.54
C LEU A 170 -16.14 10.21 -13.35
N ALA A 171 -16.69 11.06 -12.49
CA ALA A 171 -16.02 11.56 -11.30
C ALA A 171 -15.98 10.49 -10.20
N ASP A 172 -17.10 9.79 -9.98
CA ASP A 172 -17.22 8.73 -8.97
C ASP A 172 -16.30 7.55 -9.32
N ALA A 173 -16.30 7.07 -10.57
CA ALA A 173 -15.38 6.05 -11.04
C ALA A 173 -13.90 6.47 -10.88
N GLY A 174 -13.58 7.74 -11.13
CA GLY A 174 -12.24 8.28 -10.95
C GLY A 174 -11.78 8.31 -9.48
N ALA A 175 -12.67 8.64 -8.56
CA ALA A 175 -12.38 8.64 -7.12
C ALA A 175 -12.10 7.23 -6.58
N VAL A 176 -12.93 6.26 -7.01
CA VAL A 176 -12.79 4.86 -6.63
C VAL A 176 -11.45 4.26 -7.12
N LEU A 177 -11.05 4.57 -8.35
CA LEU A 177 -9.80 4.08 -8.95
C LEU A 177 -8.53 4.60 -8.26
N GLY A 178 -8.62 5.69 -7.49
CA GLY A 178 -7.49 6.25 -6.74
C GLY A 178 -7.46 5.85 -5.26
N SER A 179 -8.45 5.11 -4.77
CA SER A 179 -8.63 4.85 -3.34
C SER A 179 -7.86 3.64 -2.80
N SER A 180 -7.41 2.73 -3.65
CA SER A 180 -6.72 1.50 -3.24
C SER A 180 -5.60 1.12 -4.21
N LEU A 181 -4.54 0.51 -3.67
CA LEU A 181 -3.47 -0.15 -4.44
C LEU A 181 -3.70 -1.68 -4.54
N ASP A 182 -4.68 -2.21 -3.81
CA ASP A 182 -5.07 -3.61 -3.95
C ASP A 182 -5.78 -3.83 -5.29
N ARG A 183 -5.24 -4.79 -6.06
CA ARG A 183 -5.72 -5.10 -7.41
C ARG A 183 -7.18 -5.54 -7.39
N GLY A 184 -7.54 -6.50 -6.53
CA GLY A 184 -8.89 -7.05 -6.46
C GLY A 184 -9.89 -5.99 -6.02
N ALA A 185 -9.62 -5.33 -4.89
CA ALA A 185 -10.48 -4.28 -4.34
C ALA A 185 -10.70 -3.11 -5.33
N THR A 186 -9.66 -2.70 -6.07
CA THR A 186 -9.77 -1.63 -7.08
C THR A 186 -10.68 -2.04 -8.23
N MET A 187 -10.59 -3.28 -8.70
CA MET A 187 -11.40 -3.78 -9.82
C MET A 187 -12.85 -4.01 -9.42
N ASP A 188 -13.08 -4.60 -8.25
CA ASP A 188 -14.44 -4.79 -7.70
C ASP A 188 -15.11 -3.43 -7.50
N ALA A 189 -14.46 -2.49 -6.83
CA ALA A 189 -14.98 -1.16 -6.61
C ALA A 189 -15.23 -0.39 -7.92
N PHE A 190 -14.40 -0.59 -8.97
CA PHE A 190 -14.63 -0.02 -10.28
C PHE A 190 -15.88 -0.61 -10.94
N THR A 191 -16.05 -1.94 -10.96
CA THR A 191 -17.24 -2.58 -11.55
C THR A 191 -18.50 -2.21 -10.81
N ASP A 192 -18.44 -2.10 -9.46
CA ASP A 192 -19.55 -1.65 -8.63
C ASP A 192 -19.92 -0.18 -8.90
N SER A 193 -18.95 0.68 -9.19
CA SER A 193 -19.20 2.10 -9.52
C SER A 193 -19.90 2.32 -10.87
N VAL A 194 -19.87 1.33 -11.75
CA VAL A 194 -20.51 1.36 -13.07
C VAL A 194 -21.95 0.84 -13.00
N VAL A 195 -22.25 0.01 -12.01
CA VAL A 195 -23.57 -0.60 -11.79
C VAL A 195 -24.26 0.10 -10.60
N PRO A 196 -25.53 0.47 -10.69
CA PRO A 196 -26.47 0.30 -11.83
C PRO A 196 -26.52 1.49 -12.81
N ASP A 197 -25.76 2.55 -12.60
CA ASP A 197 -25.94 3.84 -13.25
C ASP A 197 -25.68 3.79 -14.77
N VAL A 198 -24.75 2.95 -15.23
CA VAL A 198 -24.40 2.82 -16.66
C VAL A 198 -25.04 1.57 -17.29
N ALA A 199 -25.03 0.47 -16.54
CA ALA A 199 -25.51 -0.82 -17.01
C ALA A 199 -26.07 -1.66 -15.84
N ASP A 200 -26.81 -2.71 -16.15
CA ASP A 200 -27.32 -3.67 -15.17
C ASP A 200 -26.22 -4.60 -14.63
N GLY A 201 -25.17 -4.80 -15.43
CA GLY A 201 -23.99 -5.56 -15.06
C GLY A 201 -22.74 -5.08 -15.76
N CYS A 202 -21.59 -5.30 -15.11
CA CYS A 202 -20.25 -4.97 -15.61
C CYS A 202 -19.32 -6.16 -15.36
N LEU A 203 -18.63 -6.64 -16.41
CA LEU A 203 -17.56 -7.63 -16.32
C LEU A 203 -16.26 -6.99 -16.78
N LEU A 204 -15.21 -7.18 -16.01
CA LEU A 204 -13.87 -6.71 -16.33
C LEU A 204 -12.96 -7.92 -16.61
N TYR A 205 -12.48 -8.03 -17.85
CA TYR A 205 -11.50 -9.02 -18.25
C TYR A 205 -10.13 -8.35 -18.37
N LEU A 206 -9.11 -8.97 -17.83
CA LEU A 206 -7.71 -8.53 -17.99
C LEU A 206 -6.89 -9.65 -18.63
N VAL A 207 -5.90 -9.25 -19.40
CA VAL A 207 -4.94 -10.19 -20.00
C VAL A 207 -3.95 -10.59 -18.91
N ASP A 208 -3.80 -11.88 -18.69
CA ASP A 208 -2.84 -12.46 -17.77
C ASP A 208 -1.43 -12.58 -18.37
N ASP A 209 -0.47 -13.08 -17.60
CA ASP A 209 0.93 -13.25 -18.02
C ASP A 209 1.10 -14.26 -19.16
N THR A 210 0.08 -15.10 -19.41
CA THR A 210 0.07 -16.05 -20.54
C THR A 210 -0.53 -15.45 -21.80
N GLY A 211 -1.02 -14.21 -21.75
CA GLY A 211 -1.69 -13.52 -22.85
C GLY A 211 -3.17 -13.88 -22.97
N LEU A 212 -3.75 -14.60 -22.03
CA LEU A 212 -5.15 -15.01 -22.04
C LEU A 212 -6.04 -14.05 -21.24
N PRO A 213 -7.26 -13.74 -21.74
CA PRO A 213 -8.23 -12.95 -20.99
C PRO A 213 -8.79 -13.73 -19.80
N ALA A 214 -8.63 -13.21 -18.60
CA ALA A 214 -9.20 -13.75 -17.37
C ALA A 214 -10.21 -12.77 -16.75
N LEU A 215 -11.30 -13.29 -16.17
CA LEU A 215 -12.28 -12.48 -15.45
C LEU A 215 -11.63 -11.93 -14.17
N ALA A 216 -11.47 -10.61 -14.10
CA ALA A 216 -10.85 -9.92 -12.97
C ALA A 216 -11.87 -9.42 -11.94
N ALA A 217 -13.02 -8.93 -12.39
CA ALA A 217 -14.11 -8.46 -11.52
C ALA A 217 -15.46 -8.58 -12.23
N LEU A 218 -16.54 -8.70 -11.46
CA LEU A 218 -17.90 -8.76 -11.97
C LEU A 218 -18.89 -8.21 -10.95
N ALA A 219 -19.67 -7.21 -11.37
CA ALA A 219 -20.80 -6.66 -10.64
C ALA A 219 -22.09 -6.78 -11.45
N HIS A 220 -23.22 -7.02 -10.78
CA HIS A 220 -24.55 -6.98 -11.39
C HIS A 220 -25.59 -6.60 -10.34
N ARG A 221 -26.59 -5.76 -10.71
CA ARG A 221 -27.65 -5.32 -9.79
C ARG A 221 -28.51 -6.46 -9.22
N ASP A 222 -28.63 -7.59 -9.94
CA ASP A 222 -29.29 -8.81 -9.48
C ASP A 222 -28.25 -9.86 -9.11
N PRO A 223 -28.17 -10.30 -7.82
CA PRO A 223 -27.20 -11.29 -7.37
C PRO A 223 -27.35 -12.68 -8.01
N ARG A 224 -28.53 -13.02 -8.55
CA ARG A 224 -28.72 -14.28 -9.27
C ARG A 224 -28.06 -14.23 -10.64
N ARG A 225 -28.27 -13.11 -11.36
CA ARG A 225 -27.64 -12.89 -12.67
C ARG A 225 -26.12 -12.74 -12.52
N GLN A 226 -25.66 -12.14 -11.44
CA GLN A 226 -24.22 -12.07 -11.15
C GLN A 226 -23.59 -13.46 -11.08
N ARG A 227 -24.24 -14.41 -10.39
CA ARG A 227 -23.77 -15.80 -10.32
C ARG A 227 -23.81 -16.48 -11.68
N GLU A 228 -24.91 -16.36 -12.42
CA GLU A 228 -25.06 -16.95 -13.76
C GLU A 228 -23.99 -16.45 -14.74
N LEU A 229 -23.69 -15.14 -14.74
CA LEU A 229 -22.64 -14.54 -15.56
C LEU A 229 -21.24 -15.00 -15.15
N ARG A 230 -21.00 -15.18 -13.86
CA ARG A 230 -19.75 -15.73 -13.34
C ARG A 230 -19.54 -17.16 -13.79
N ASP A 231 -20.55 -18.01 -13.58
CA ASP A 231 -20.52 -19.42 -13.99
C ASP A 231 -20.29 -19.54 -15.52
N LEU A 232 -20.93 -18.68 -16.31
CA LEU A 232 -20.73 -18.64 -17.77
C LEU A 232 -19.30 -18.21 -18.15
N ALA A 233 -18.77 -17.15 -17.51
CA ALA A 233 -17.44 -16.63 -17.77
C ALA A 233 -16.33 -17.63 -17.39
N GLU A 234 -16.52 -18.36 -16.30
CA GLU A 234 -15.59 -19.39 -15.83
C GLU A 234 -15.66 -20.67 -16.68
N ALA A 235 -16.88 -21.07 -17.09
CA ALA A 235 -17.06 -22.25 -17.96
C ALA A 235 -16.52 -22.05 -19.38
N SER A 236 -16.47 -20.80 -19.87
CA SER A 236 -16.10 -20.45 -21.23
C SER A 236 -15.26 -19.19 -21.27
N PRO A 237 -13.96 -19.25 -20.81
CA PRO A 237 -13.10 -18.09 -20.86
C PRO A 237 -12.89 -17.62 -22.29
N PRO A 238 -12.92 -16.30 -22.56
CA PRO A 238 -12.70 -15.74 -23.89
C PRO A 238 -11.34 -16.13 -24.46
N HIS A 239 -11.28 -16.45 -25.75
CA HIS A 239 -10.01 -16.77 -26.41
C HIS A 239 -9.49 -15.56 -27.22
N PRO A 240 -8.18 -15.27 -27.23
CA PRO A 240 -7.62 -14.14 -27.98
C PRO A 240 -7.94 -14.18 -29.48
N ASP A 241 -7.99 -15.37 -30.08
CA ASP A 241 -8.25 -15.58 -31.51
C ASP A 241 -9.73 -15.63 -31.88
N SER A 242 -10.64 -15.35 -30.92
CA SER A 242 -12.07 -15.30 -31.20
C SER A 242 -12.39 -14.28 -32.30
N GLU A 243 -13.29 -14.61 -33.21
CA GLU A 243 -13.70 -13.70 -34.31
C GLU A 243 -14.49 -12.49 -33.78
N GLY A 244 -15.13 -12.62 -32.60
CA GLY A 244 -15.90 -11.56 -31.97
C GLY A 244 -15.82 -11.61 -30.43
N GLY A 245 -16.52 -10.69 -29.78
CA GLY A 245 -16.61 -10.59 -28.32
C GLY A 245 -15.33 -10.10 -27.65
N VAL A 246 -15.11 -10.52 -26.40
CA VAL A 246 -14.00 -10.04 -25.56
C VAL A 246 -12.65 -10.23 -26.21
N GLY A 247 -12.37 -11.42 -26.79
CA GLY A 247 -11.08 -11.70 -27.44
C GLY A 247 -10.81 -10.77 -28.61
N ALA A 248 -11.79 -10.57 -29.49
CA ALA A 248 -11.66 -9.67 -30.63
C ALA A 248 -11.47 -8.20 -30.19
N VAL A 249 -12.19 -7.76 -29.15
CA VAL A 249 -12.04 -6.39 -28.58
C VAL A 249 -10.63 -6.18 -28.05
N ILE A 250 -10.06 -7.15 -27.34
CA ILE A 250 -8.68 -7.08 -26.82
C ILE A 250 -7.68 -7.03 -27.97
N ARG A 251 -7.80 -7.92 -28.95
CA ARG A 251 -6.89 -8.02 -30.09
C ARG A 251 -6.93 -6.79 -30.97
N THR A 252 -8.16 -6.29 -31.31
CA THR A 252 -8.33 -5.21 -32.29
C THR A 252 -8.30 -3.81 -31.69
N GLY A 253 -8.51 -3.69 -30.36
CA GLY A 253 -8.70 -2.40 -29.68
C GLY A 253 -9.97 -1.67 -30.10
N ARG A 254 -10.93 -2.35 -30.74
CA ARG A 254 -12.22 -1.81 -31.22
C ARG A 254 -13.34 -2.34 -30.33
N HIS A 255 -14.31 -1.48 -30.03
CA HIS A 255 -15.51 -1.90 -29.29
C HIS A 255 -16.41 -2.78 -30.16
N GLU A 256 -17.15 -3.65 -29.51
CA GLU A 256 -18.21 -4.46 -30.09
C GLU A 256 -19.48 -4.38 -29.25
N ARG A 257 -20.63 -4.52 -29.88
CA ARG A 257 -21.92 -4.58 -29.20
C ARG A 257 -22.89 -5.55 -29.88
N GLY A 258 -23.83 -6.09 -29.13
CA GLY A 258 -24.80 -7.03 -29.69
C GLY A 258 -25.94 -7.38 -28.74
N ALA A 259 -26.80 -8.26 -29.19
CA ALA A 259 -27.80 -8.93 -28.40
C ALA A 259 -27.25 -10.32 -28.00
N ASP A 260 -27.66 -10.82 -26.83
CA ASP A 260 -27.21 -12.10 -26.26
C ASP A 260 -25.76 -12.04 -25.75
N VAL A 261 -25.62 -11.75 -24.46
CA VAL A 261 -24.32 -11.62 -23.78
C VAL A 261 -23.48 -12.90 -23.86
N ALA A 262 -24.10 -14.07 -24.01
CA ALA A 262 -23.37 -15.32 -24.18
C ALA A 262 -22.45 -15.29 -25.42
N ARG A 263 -22.84 -14.58 -26.48
CA ARG A 263 -21.99 -14.40 -27.69
C ARG A 263 -20.77 -13.51 -27.44
N ALA A 264 -20.84 -12.61 -26.46
CA ALA A 264 -19.67 -11.81 -26.08
C ALA A 264 -18.62 -12.64 -25.34
N LEU A 265 -19.07 -13.65 -24.59
CA LEU A 265 -18.24 -14.41 -23.66
C LEU A 265 -17.79 -15.77 -24.21
N ILE A 266 -18.58 -16.38 -25.12
CA ILE A 266 -18.29 -17.72 -25.67
C ILE A 266 -17.31 -17.62 -26.84
N PRO A 267 -16.23 -18.42 -26.87
CA PRO A 267 -15.34 -18.52 -28.02
C PRO A 267 -16.06 -19.03 -29.28
N SER A 268 -15.58 -18.65 -30.46
CA SER A 268 -16.08 -19.07 -31.78
C SER A 268 -16.13 -20.60 -31.95
N PRO A 269 -16.98 -21.16 -32.81
CA PRO A 269 -17.36 -22.57 -32.92
C PRO A 269 -16.28 -23.59 -33.30
N HIS A 270 -15.00 -23.22 -33.34
CA HIS A 270 -13.89 -24.18 -33.54
C HIS A 270 -13.40 -24.88 -32.26
N ALA A 271 -13.93 -24.56 -31.09
CA ALA A 271 -13.68 -25.33 -29.86
C ALA A 271 -14.60 -26.55 -29.86
N GLY A 272 -14.00 -27.69 -30.13
CA GLY A 272 -14.55 -29.04 -30.27
C GLY A 272 -15.97 -29.33 -29.77
N GLU A 273 -16.71 -30.11 -30.53
CA GLU A 273 -18.14 -30.44 -30.45
C GLU A 273 -18.67 -30.99 -29.12
N ASP A 274 -17.91 -31.01 -28.02
CA ASP A 274 -18.25 -31.77 -26.79
C ASP A 274 -18.52 -30.91 -25.54
N ARG A 275 -18.60 -29.57 -25.65
CA ARG A 275 -19.04 -28.75 -24.51
C ARG A 275 -20.51 -28.35 -24.67
N ARG A 276 -21.38 -29.05 -23.94
CA ARG A 276 -22.77 -28.68 -23.71
C ARG A 276 -22.85 -27.32 -23.01
N VAL A 277 -22.89 -26.23 -23.78
CA VAL A 277 -23.32 -24.92 -23.29
C VAL A 277 -24.74 -25.11 -22.75
N PRO A 278 -25.06 -24.74 -21.50
CA PRO A 278 -26.41 -24.82 -20.98
C PRO A 278 -27.34 -24.00 -21.87
N ARG A 279 -28.14 -24.65 -22.71
CA ARG A 279 -29.22 -24.03 -23.47
C ARG A 279 -30.34 -23.65 -22.50
N ARG A 280 -30.22 -22.51 -21.85
CA ARG A 280 -31.36 -21.80 -21.30
C ARG A 280 -31.60 -20.58 -22.18
N PRO A 281 -32.83 -20.41 -22.72
CA PRO A 281 -33.20 -19.15 -23.37
C PRO A 281 -33.31 -18.11 -22.25
N ALA A 282 -32.22 -17.44 -21.94
CA ALA A 282 -32.29 -16.18 -21.20
C ALA A 282 -32.87 -15.12 -22.15
N PRO A 283 -33.71 -14.18 -21.65
CA PRO A 283 -34.05 -13.00 -22.44
C PRO A 283 -32.74 -12.40 -22.97
N ALA A 284 -32.75 -12.03 -24.26
CA ALA A 284 -31.53 -11.56 -24.97
C ALA A 284 -31.04 -10.26 -24.36
N ASP A 285 -30.16 -10.36 -23.36
CA ASP A 285 -29.51 -9.19 -22.76
C ASP A 285 -28.61 -8.55 -23.78
N SER A 286 -28.75 -7.24 -24.00
CA SER A 286 -27.83 -6.50 -24.84
C SER A 286 -26.48 -6.29 -24.14
N TRP A 287 -25.40 -6.31 -24.88
CA TRP A 287 -24.06 -6.14 -24.37
C TRP A 287 -23.24 -5.12 -25.19
N LEU A 288 -22.27 -4.52 -24.51
CA LEU A 288 -21.26 -3.63 -25.08
C LEU A 288 -19.89 -3.98 -24.48
N ALA A 289 -18.94 -4.36 -25.31
CA ALA A 289 -17.56 -4.58 -24.92
C ALA A 289 -16.66 -3.46 -25.43
N VAL A 290 -15.84 -2.88 -24.57
CA VAL A 290 -14.88 -1.83 -24.89
C VAL A 290 -13.48 -2.21 -24.40
N PRO A 291 -12.40 -1.86 -25.15
CA PRO A 291 -11.04 -2.17 -24.72
C PRO A 291 -10.63 -1.34 -23.49
N VAL A 292 -9.92 -1.96 -22.55
CA VAL A 292 -9.26 -1.28 -21.45
C VAL A 292 -7.84 -0.94 -21.86
N GLY A 293 -7.57 0.35 -22.10
CA GLY A 293 -6.29 0.82 -22.58
C GLY A 293 -6.41 1.70 -23.83
N ARG A 294 -5.27 1.95 -24.46
CA ARG A 294 -5.19 2.67 -25.76
C ARG A 294 -4.79 1.71 -26.86
N SER A 295 -5.05 2.11 -28.10
CA SER A 295 -4.56 1.36 -29.27
C SER A 295 -3.06 1.08 -29.15
N GLY A 296 -2.68 -0.18 -29.21
CA GLY A 296 -1.30 -0.66 -29.00
C GLY A 296 -0.94 -1.06 -27.56
N THR A 297 -1.77 -0.73 -26.55
CA THR A 297 -1.54 -1.10 -25.14
C THR A 297 -2.86 -1.49 -24.46
N VAL A 298 -3.62 -2.40 -25.08
CA VAL A 298 -4.85 -2.93 -24.49
C VAL A 298 -4.48 -3.95 -23.44
N VAL A 299 -4.91 -3.71 -22.18
CA VAL A 299 -4.65 -4.58 -21.03
C VAL A 299 -5.84 -5.47 -20.69
N GLY A 300 -6.98 -5.29 -21.38
CA GLY A 300 -8.18 -6.07 -21.14
C GLY A 300 -9.40 -5.52 -21.87
N ALA A 301 -10.59 -5.94 -21.45
CA ALA A 301 -11.87 -5.46 -21.95
C ALA A 301 -12.88 -5.31 -20.81
N MET A 302 -13.71 -4.26 -20.88
CA MET A 302 -14.88 -4.06 -20.03
C MET A 302 -16.12 -4.42 -20.82
N VAL A 303 -16.96 -5.29 -20.27
CA VAL A 303 -18.24 -5.72 -20.87
C VAL A 303 -19.39 -5.20 -20.02
N LEU A 304 -20.24 -4.39 -20.61
CA LEU A 304 -21.46 -3.87 -20.01
C LEU A 304 -22.65 -4.70 -20.47
N VAL A 305 -23.58 -4.99 -19.57
CA VAL A 305 -24.77 -5.83 -19.84
C VAL A 305 -26.02 -5.07 -19.44
N ARG A 306 -27.04 -5.04 -20.30
CA ARG A 306 -28.38 -4.55 -20.03
C ARG A 306 -29.40 -5.65 -20.23
N ALA A 307 -30.30 -5.82 -19.28
CA ALA A 307 -31.37 -6.83 -19.33
C ALA A 307 -32.39 -6.50 -20.43
N ALA A 308 -32.89 -7.51 -21.10
CA ALA A 308 -33.89 -7.39 -22.16
C ALA A 308 -35.24 -6.79 -21.70
N SER A 309 -35.56 -6.89 -20.42
CA SER A 309 -36.80 -6.37 -19.86
C SER A 309 -36.65 -4.94 -19.36
N GLY A 310 -36.70 -3.96 -20.25
CA GLY A 310 -36.89 -2.55 -19.89
C GLY A 310 -35.75 -1.58 -20.24
N SER A 311 -34.65 -2.04 -20.85
CA SER A 311 -33.54 -1.16 -21.25
C SER A 311 -33.37 -1.14 -22.78
N SER A 312 -33.15 0.05 -23.34
CA SER A 312 -32.82 0.20 -24.76
C SER A 312 -31.44 -0.40 -25.07
N PRO A 313 -31.21 -0.88 -26.30
CA PRO A 313 -29.87 -1.28 -26.75
C PRO A 313 -28.85 -0.15 -26.54
N PHE A 314 -27.57 -0.51 -26.37
CA PHE A 314 -26.49 0.47 -26.23
C PHE A 314 -26.39 1.39 -27.44
N THR A 315 -26.38 2.71 -27.18
CA THR A 315 -26.29 3.78 -28.17
C THR A 315 -24.82 4.16 -28.44
N GLU A 316 -24.55 5.02 -29.43
CA GLU A 316 -23.21 5.59 -29.66
C GLU A 316 -22.73 6.45 -28.47
N GLU A 317 -23.67 7.06 -27.75
CA GLU A 317 -23.36 7.84 -26.55
C GLU A 317 -22.93 6.94 -25.38
N ASP A 318 -23.57 5.77 -25.23
CA ASP A 318 -23.14 4.74 -24.26
C ASP A 318 -21.73 4.22 -24.60
N VAL A 319 -21.44 4.01 -25.88
CA VAL A 319 -20.09 3.62 -26.34
C VAL A 319 -19.06 4.68 -25.96
N ALA A 320 -19.39 5.96 -26.17
CA ALA A 320 -18.47 7.06 -25.82
C ALA A 320 -18.21 7.13 -24.32
N LEU A 321 -19.24 6.97 -23.49
CA LEU A 321 -19.13 6.94 -22.02
C LEU A 321 -18.30 5.73 -21.56
N ALA A 322 -18.61 4.52 -22.05
CA ALA A 322 -17.89 3.31 -21.71
C ALA A 322 -16.40 3.38 -22.08
N ARG A 323 -16.08 3.93 -23.25
CA ARG A 323 -14.68 4.15 -23.68
C ARG A 323 -13.96 5.14 -22.78
N GLU A 324 -14.63 6.19 -22.33
CA GLU A 324 -14.02 7.17 -21.42
C GLU A 324 -13.77 6.58 -20.04
N LEU A 325 -14.73 5.80 -19.49
CA LEU A 325 -14.56 5.05 -18.24
C LEU A 325 -13.37 4.09 -18.34
N SER A 326 -13.34 3.31 -19.41
CA SER A 326 -12.28 2.34 -19.68
C SER A 326 -10.89 3.01 -19.81
N ARG A 327 -10.82 4.17 -20.49
CA ARG A 327 -9.60 4.96 -20.63
C ARG A 327 -9.07 5.47 -19.30
N ARG A 328 -9.96 5.86 -18.37
CA ARG A 328 -9.60 6.32 -17.02
C ARG A 328 -9.20 5.16 -16.11
N ALA A 329 -9.83 4.00 -16.26
CA ALA A 329 -9.51 2.82 -15.48
C ALA A 329 -8.13 2.22 -15.82
N ALA A 330 -7.71 2.29 -17.08
CA ALA A 330 -6.51 1.63 -17.57
C ALA A 330 -5.21 1.98 -16.82
N PRO A 331 -4.90 3.24 -16.46
CA PRO A 331 -3.71 3.56 -15.65
C PRO A 331 -3.77 2.98 -14.24
N ALA A 332 -4.93 3.06 -13.56
CA ALA A 332 -5.11 2.53 -12.21
C ALA A 332 -4.96 1.00 -12.19
N ILE A 333 -5.57 0.32 -13.15
CA ILE A 333 -5.45 -1.13 -13.32
C ILE A 333 -3.99 -1.53 -13.56
N ARG A 334 -3.25 -0.83 -14.43
CA ARG A 334 -1.83 -1.10 -14.66
C ARG A 334 -0.99 -0.88 -13.41
N ASN A 335 -1.23 0.20 -12.69
CA ASN A 335 -0.50 0.48 -11.45
C ASN A 335 -0.75 -0.63 -10.41
N ALA A 336 -2.01 -1.01 -10.20
CA ALA A 336 -2.36 -2.10 -9.29
C ALA A 336 -1.75 -3.45 -9.73
N HIS A 337 -1.69 -3.72 -11.05
CA HIS A 337 -1.04 -4.92 -11.58
C HIS A 337 0.47 -4.92 -11.32
N HIS A 338 1.17 -3.83 -11.64
CA HIS A 338 2.61 -3.69 -11.36
C HIS A 338 2.94 -3.80 -9.88
N HIS A 339 2.11 -3.22 -9.01
CA HIS A 339 2.29 -3.38 -7.57
C HIS A 339 2.11 -4.84 -7.13
N ALA A 340 1.10 -5.54 -7.66
CA ALA A 340 0.88 -6.95 -7.35
C ALA A 340 2.03 -7.84 -7.85
N GLU A 341 2.55 -7.61 -9.08
CA GLU A 341 3.72 -8.31 -9.60
C GLU A 341 4.97 -8.07 -8.74
N GLN A 342 5.23 -6.81 -8.38
CA GLN A 342 6.36 -6.47 -7.52
C GLN A 342 6.23 -7.13 -6.14
N ALA A 343 5.04 -7.14 -5.56
CA ALA A 343 4.76 -7.80 -4.29
C ALA A 343 4.96 -9.32 -4.39
N GLU A 344 4.54 -9.96 -5.49
CA GLU A 344 4.72 -11.39 -5.70
C GLU A 344 6.19 -11.78 -5.91
N VAL A 345 6.94 -11.03 -6.72
CA VAL A 345 8.39 -11.22 -6.88
C VAL A 345 9.09 -11.07 -5.54
N ALA A 346 8.70 -10.06 -4.81
CA ALA A 346 9.20 -9.77 -3.51
C ALA A 346 8.91 -10.93 -2.53
N ARG A 347 7.68 -11.44 -2.47
CA ARG A 347 7.27 -12.59 -1.66
C ARG A 347 8.10 -13.85 -1.98
N ARG A 348 8.28 -14.16 -3.26
CA ARG A 348 9.10 -15.32 -3.70
C ARG A 348 10.57 -15.17 -3.30
N LEU A 349 11.11 -13.96 -3.37
CA LEU A 349 12.47 -13.69 -2.88
C LEU A 349 12.57 -13.93 -1.38
N GLN A 350 11.63 -13.42 -0.58
CA GLN A 350 11.61 -13.62 0.87
C GLN A 350 11.48 -15.10 1.24
N GLU A 351 10.54 -15.82 0.60
CA GLU A 351 10.40 -17.26 0.83
C GLU A 351 11.70 -18.03 0.50
N SER A 352 12.48 -17.57 -0.48
CA SER A 352 13.78 -18.16 -0.79
C SER A 352 14.85 -17.83 0.24
N LEU A 353 14.67 -16.74 1.00
CA LEU A 353 15.60 -16.31 2.04
C LEU A 353 15.35 -16.98 3.39
N LEU A 354 14.15 -17.52 3.64
CA LEU A 354 13.86 -18.29 4.85
C LEU A 354 14.29 -19.76 4.68
N PRO A 355 14.64 -20.47 5.76
CA PRO A 355 14.90 -21.90 5.70
C PRO A 355 13.66 -22.65 5.21
N ARG A 356 13.81 -23.51 4.21
CA ARG A 356 12.69 -24.35 3.71
C ARG A 356 12.15 -25.31 4.77
N ALA A 357 13.00 -25.72 5.70
CA ALA A 357 12.67 -26.52 6.88
C ALA A 357 13.71 -26.27 7.96
N LEU A 358 13.31 -26.37 9.21
CA LEU A 358 14.24 -26.39 10.33
C LEU A 358 15.02 -27.71 10.32
N PRO A 359 16.33 -27.68 10.62
CA PRO A 359 17.12 -28.90 10.72
C PRO A 359 16.70 -29.73 11.95
N ASP A 360 16.92 -31.06 11.87
CA ASP A 360 16.88 -31.89 13.08
C ASP A 360 18.18 -31.67 13.88
N VAL A 361 18.05 -31.11 15.08
CA VAL A 361 19.17 -30.79 15.95
C VAL A 361 19.17 -31.78 17.13
N PRO A 362 20.23 -32.59 17.30
CA PRO A 362 20.30 -33.56 18.40
C PRO A 362 20.09 -32.89 19.76
N GLY A 363 19.12 -33.36 20.54
CA GLY A 363 18.81 -32.85 21.86
C GLY A 363 17.94 -31.57 21.88
N LEU A 364 17.50 -31.08 20.72
CA LEU A 364 16.62 -29.93 20.63
C LEU A 364 15.32 -30.29 19.89
N GLU A 365 14.26 -29.59 20.27
CA GLU A 365 13.02 -29.50 19.51
C GLU A 365 12.87 -28.05 19.04
N LEU A 366 12.66 -27.87 17.75
CA LEU A 366 12.58 -26.56 17.10
C LEU A 366 11.20 -26.35 16.50
N SER A 367 10.64 -25.17 16.68
CA SER A 367 9.45 -24.73 15.92
C SER A 367 9.58 -23.26 15.60
N ALA A 368 9.23 -22.87 14.37
CA ALA A 368 9.25 -21.49 13.94
C ALA A 368 7.98 -21.13 13.18
N ARG A 369 7.59 -19.86 13.26
CA ARG A 369 6.59 -19.24 12.40
C ARG A 369 7.10 -17.92 11.91
N HIS A 370 6.75 -17.63 10.68
CA HIS A 370 6.93 -16.32 10.07
C HIS A 370 5.63 -15.95 9.36
N ARG A 371 5.11 -14.79 9.63
CA ARG A 371 3.94 -14.25 8.95
C ARG A 371 4.27 -12.88 8.37
N PRO A 372 4.07 -12.68 7.07
CA PRO A 372 4.17 -11.36 6.46
C PRO A 372 3.02 -10.49 6.97
N GLY A 373 3.26 -9.19 7.08
CA GLY A 373 2.23 -8.20 7.38
C GLY A 373 1.14 -8.12 6.31
N GLU A 374 0.20 -7.21 6.48
CA GLU A 374 -1.06 -7.08 5.71
C GLU A 374 -0.87 -7.18 4.19
N LYS A 375 -1.86 -7.78 3.50
CA LYS A 375 -1.90 -7.92 2.03
C LYS A 375 -1.70 -6.59 1.33
N GLY A 376 -0.65 -6.49 0.52
CA GLY A 376 -0.29 -5.29 -0.24
C GLY A 376 0.87 -4.49 0.35
N THR A 377 1.31 -4.80 1.57
CA THR A 377 2.51 -4.20 2.15
C THR A 377 3.74 -4.90 1.57
N LEU A 378 4.69 -4.12 1.09
CA LEU A 378 5.98 -4.61 0.61
C LEU A 378 6.67 -5.38 1.75
N MET A 379 7.26 -6.52 1.43
CA MET A 379 8.03 -7.45 2.29
C MET A 379 8.72 -6.78 3.46
N GLY A 380 8.61 -7.37 4.65
CA GLY A 380 9.36 -6.99 5.81
C GLY A 380 10.80 -7.50 5.83
N GLY A 381 11.51 -7.09 6.87
CA GLY A 381 12.90 -7.43 7.14
C GLY A 381 13.12 -8.66 8.01
N ASP A 382 12.05 -9.24 8.53
CA ASP A 382 12.10 -10.34 9.50
C ASP A 382 12.70 -11.62 8.94
N PHE A 383 13.58 -12.22 9.71
CA PHE A 383 14.22 -13.49 9.33
C PHE A 383 14.57 -14.34 10.55
N TYR A 384 14.72 -15.63 10.30
CA TYR A 384 15.37 -16.57 11.22
C TYR A 384 16.23 -17.56 10.46
N ASP A 385 17.20 -18.17 11.16
CA ASP A 385 17.98 -19.26 10.61
C ASP A 385 18.50 -20.16 11.73
N VAL A 386 18.66 -21.47 11.40
CA VAL A 386 19.29 -22.48 12.24
C VAL A 386 20.20 -23.33 11.39
N PHE A 387 21.47 -23.41 11.76
CA PHE A 387 22.45 -24.17 10.96
C PHE A 387 23.62 -24.68 11.82
N PRO A 388 24.31 -25.77 11.39
CA PRO A 388 25.50 -26.24 12.07
C PRO A 388 26.67 -25.27 11.83
N SER A 389 27.33 -24.85 12.91
CA SER A 389 28.49 -23.95 12.93
C SER A 389 29.78 -24.67 13.36
N GLY A 390 29.70 -25.92 13.78
CA GLY A 390 30.80 -26.76 14.17
C GLY A 390 30.39 -28.23 14.28
N PRO A 391 31.27 -29.12 14.67
CA PRO A 391 30.97 -30.57 14.77
C PRO A 391 29.84 -30.90 15.78
N ARG A 392 29.66 -30.02 16.78
CA ARG A 392 28.63 -30.15 17.81
C ARG A 392 27.94 -28.81 18.10
N ASP A 393 28.23 -27.75 17.34
CA ASP A 393 27.74 -26.41 17.54
C ASP A 393 26.64 -26.08 16.54
N TRP A 394 25.59 -25.49 17.02
CA TRP A 394 24.48 -25.03 16.21
C TRP A 394 24.26 -23.52 16.44
N THR A 395 24.22 -22.79 15.36
CA THR A 395 23.90 -21.35 15.42
C THR A 395 22.43 -21.13 15.12
N VAL A 396 21.82 -20.30 15.95
CA VAL A 396 20.46 -19.81 15.81
C VAL A 396 20.55 -18.29 15.65
N THR A 397 19.83 -17.74 14.70
CA THR A 397 19.72 -16.29 14.53
C THR A 397 18.29 -15.91 14.20
N VAL A 398 17.81 -14.81 14.80
CA VAL A 398 16.53 -14.15 14.53
C VAL A 398 16.80 -12.67 14.45
N GLY A 399 16.20 -11.95 13.52
CA GLY A 399 16.43 -10.53 13.38
C GLY A 399 15.44 -9.87 12.45
N ASP A 400 15.52 -8.53 12.42
CA ASP A 400 14.77 -7.66 11.53
C ASP A 400 15.68 -6.63 10.86
N VAL A 401 15.53 -6.46 9.55
CA VAL A 401 16.22 -5.46 8.74
C VAL A 401 15.28 -4.28 8.50
N ALA A 402 15.67 -3.11 8.94
CA ALA A 402 14.87 -1.89 8.83
C ALA A 402 14.39 -1.62 7.41
N GLY A 403 13.06 -1.44 7.27
CA GLY A 403 12.38 -1.08 6.03
C GLY A 403 11.71 -2.27 5.36
N LYS A 404 11.00 -1.99 4.26
CA LYS A 404 10.17 -2.96 3.53
C LYS A 404 10.56 -3.03 2.05
N GLY A 405 10.24 -4.13 1.40
CA GLY A 405 10.43 -4.34 -0.03
C GLY A 405 11.74 -5.02 -0.44
N PRO A 406 12.03 -5.06 -1.76
CA PRO A 406 13.13 -5.85 -2.32
C PRO A 406 14.51 -5.52 -1.76
N ARG A 407 14.71 -4.28 -1.31
CA ARG A 407 15.99 -3.86 -0.69
C ARG A 407 16.16 -4.44 0.70
N ALA A 408 15.11 -4.44 1.52
CA ALA A 408 15.14 -5.09 2.84
C ALA A 408 15.44 -6.58 2.68
N ALA A 409 14.78 -7.27 1.74
CA ALA A 409 15.05 -8.67 1.44
C ALA A 409 16.51 -8.94 1.01
N ALA A 410 17.08 -8.10 0.16
CA ALA A 410 18.49 -8.25 -0.23
C ALA A 410 19.43 -8.17 0.98
N LEU A 411 19.17 -7.23 1.90
CA LEU A 411 19.95 -7.08 3.13
C LEU A 411 19.69 -8.22 4.13
N THR A 412 18.47 -8.73 4.22
CA THR A 412 18.16 -9.97 4.97
C THR A 412 19.00 -11.14 4.45
N GLY A 413 19.11 -11.25 3.13
CA GLY A 413 20.01 -12.23 2.49
C GLY A 413 21.48 -12.01 2.87
N LEU A 414 21.96 -10.77 2.82
CA LEU A 414 23.32 -10.39 3.21
C LEU A 414 23.59 -10.79 4.67
N VAL A 415 22.73 -10.40 5.62
CA VAL A 415 22.87 -10.72 7.05
C VAL A 415 22.94 -12.24 7.25
N ARG A 416 21.96 -12.97 6.73
CA ARG A 416 21.91 -14.43 6.88
C ARG A 416 23.14 -15.14 6.31
N HIS A 417 23.56 -14.77 5.09
CA HIS A 417 24.72 -15.36 4.46
C HIS A 417 26.02 -15.02 5.18
N THR A 418 26.15 -13.79 5.71
CA THR A 418 27.30 -13.38 6.52
C THR A 418 27.39 -14.23 7.79
N VAL A 419 26.28 -14.38 8.55
CA VAL A 419 26.24 -15.21 9.76
C VAL A 419 26.63 -16.67 9.44
N ARG A 420 26.08 -17.25 8.36
CA ARG A 420 26.42 -18.62 7.92
C ARG A 420 27.86 -18.76 7.47
N ALA A 421 28.41 -17.79 6.76
CA ALA A 421 29.78 -17.86 6.25
C ALA A 421 30.80 -17.76 7.40
N VAL A 422 30.62 -16.76 8.27
CA VAL A 422 31.50 -16.50 9.41
C VAL A 422 31.33 -17.57 10.51
N GLY A 423 30.13 -18.10 10.71
CA GLY A 423 29.83 -19.15 11.67
C GLY A 423 30.57 -20.47 11.44
N ARG A 424 31.21 -20.64 10.27
CA ARG A 424 32.12 -21.76 10.01
C ARG A 424 33.53 -21.56 10.60
N SER A 425 33.89 -20.33 10.93
CA SER A 425 35.23 -19.98 11.44
C SER A 425 35.23 -19.55 12.90
N THR A 426 34.09 -19.04 13.42
CA THR A 426 33.92 -18.71 14.84
C THR A 426 32.54 -19.12 15.33
N ALA A 427 32.47 -19.56 16.59
CA ALA A 427 31.21 -19.88 17.26
C ALA A 427 30.80 -18.79 18.27
N ASP A 428 31.55 -17.69 18.38
CA ASP A 428 31.18 -16.58 19.26
C ASP A 428 30.11 -15.69 18.61
N PRO A 429 28.91 -15.60 19.19
CA PRO A 429 27.84 -14.80 18.63
C PRO A 429 28.15 -13.30 18.46
N ALA A 430 28.93 -12.72 19.37
CA ALA A 430 29.31 -11.29 19.24
C ALA A 430 30.23 -11.05 18.03
N ASP A 431 31.11 -12.02 17.71
CA ASP A 431 31.97 -11.91 16.51
C ASP A 431 31.14 -12.09 15.22
N LEU A 432 30.14 -12.95 15.23
CA LEU A 432 29.19 -13.09 14.11
C LEU A 432 28.45 -11.77 13.86
N LEU A 433 27.95 -11.13 14.92
CA LEU A 433 27.24 -9.85 14.80
C LEU A 433 28.17 -8.69 14.39
N ARG A 434 29.47 -8.69 14.79
CA ARG A 434 30.46 -7.72 14.29
C ARG A 434 30.69 -7.85 12.80
N ALA A 435 30.78 -9.07 12.30
CA ALA A 435 30.91 -9.32 10.87
C ALA A 435 29.68 -8.84 10.09
N VAL A 436 28.47 -9.06 10.60
CA VAL A 436 27.23 -8.52 10.04
C VAL A 436 27.25 -6.98 10.02
N ASN A 437 27.66 -6.36 11.14
CA ASN A 437 27.79 -4.91 11.21
C ASN A 437 28.72 -4.35 10.12
N THR A 438 29.87 -4.97 9.93
CA THR A 438 30.83 -4.59 8.88
C THR A 438 30.20 -4.71 7.50
N ALA A 439 29.55 -5.86 7.19
CA ALA A 439 28.90 -6.08 5.92
C ALA A 439 27.80 -5.05 5.62
N LEU A 440 27.02 -4.64 6.63
CA LEU A 440 25.99 -3.61 6.48
C LEU A 440 26.57 -2.21 6.27
N LEU A 441 27.70 -1.91 6.91
CA LEU A 441 28.38 -0.62 6.75
C LEU A 441 29.09 -0.48 5.39
N ASP A 442 29.50 -1.60 4.78
CA ASP A 442 30.10 -1.63 3.45
C ASP A 442 29.08 -1.39 2.32
N GLU A 443 27.76 -1.48 2.62
CA GLU A 443 26.72 -1.15 1.66
C GLU A 443 26.75 0.35 1.31
N PRO A 444 26.66 0.71 0.01
CA PRO A 444 26.69 2.11 -0.41
C PRO A 444 25.44 2.89 0.04
N ALA A 445 25.61 4.16 0.41
CA ALA A 445 24.48 5.08 0.57
C ALA A 445 23.79 5.31 -0.80
N PRO A 446 22.44 5.36 -0.91
CA PRO A 446 21.41 5.37 0.13
C PRO A 446 20.88 3.98 0.54
N ALA A 447 21.54 2.89 0.18
CA ALA A 447 21.09 1.53 0.48
C ALA A 447 21.34 1.12 1.94
N ARG A 448 22.20 1.85 2.65
CA ARG A 448 22.54 1.54 4.04
C ARG A 448 21.32 1.57 4.95
N ARG A 449 21.11 0.48 5.65
CA ARG A 449 20.03 0.31 6.64
C ARG A 449 20.61 -0.36 7.88
N PHE A 450 19.90 -0.26 8.97
CA PHE A 450 20.21 -0.96 10.20
C PHE A 450 19.48 -2.29 10.32
N CYS A 451 19.99 -3.15 11.18
CA CYS A 451 19.40 -4.45 11.48
C CYS A 451 19.41 -4.70 12.98
N THR A 452 18.34 -5.26 13.51
CA THR A 452 18.31 -5.86 14.83
C THR A 452 18.51 -7.37 14.71
N THR A 453 19.36 -7.95 15.54
CA THR A 453 19.62 -9.40 15.46
C THR A 453 19.96 -9.99 16.81
N ALA A 454 19.30 -11.09 17.19
CA ALA A 454 19.74 -12.00 18.22
C ALA A 454 20.49 -13.17 17.57
N CYS A 455 21.69 -13.45 18.04
CA CYS A 455 22.50 -14.58 17.57
C CYS A 455 22.91 -15.45 18.76
N ALA A 456 22.68 -16.74 18.65
CA ALA A 456 23.00 -17.72 19.69
C ALA A 456 23.76 -18.91 19.11
N THR A 457 24.69 -19.45 19.90
CA THR A 457 25.32 -20.75 19.65
C THR A 457 24.94 -21.72 20.75
N LEU A 458 24.46 -22.89 20.35
CA LEU A 458 24.04 -23.99 21.20
C LEU A 458 24.99 -25.17 21.05
N ARG A 459 25.47 -25.68 22.18
CA ARG A 459 26.35 -26.84 22.24
C ARG A 459 25.85 -27.84 23.28
N PRO A 460 25.72 -29.13 22.97
CA PRO A 460 25.38 -30.14 23.97
C PRO A 460 26.36 -30.15 25.13
N ASP A 461 25.85 -30.17 26.37
CA ASP A 461 26.63 -30.20 27.62
C ASP A 461 25.92 -31.09 28.65
N GLY A 462 26.39 -32.32 28.77
CA GLY A 462 25.71 -33.35 29.59
C GLY A 462 24.34 -33.72 29.04
N SER A 463 23.31 -33.60 29.86
CA SER A 463 21.90 -33.79 29.46
C SER A 463 21.23 -32.51 28.94
N GLY A 464 21.91 -31.36 29.06
CA GLY A 464 21.40 -30.07 28.63
C GLY A 464 22.18 -29.45 27.50
N MET A 465 22.04 -28.12 27.35
CA MET A 465 22.70 -27.32 26.32
C MET A 465 23.43 -26.12 26.95
N ARG A 466 24.65 -25.86 26.50
CA ARG A 466 25.31 -24.58 26.72
C ARG A 466 24.89 -23.58 25.66
N LEU A 467 24.36 -22.46 26.09
CA LEU A 467 23.95 -21.34 25.25
C LEU A 467 24.99 -20.22 25.37
N ALA A 468 25.52 -19.76 24.25
CA ALA A 468 26.18 -18.45 24.12
C ALA A 468 25.25 -17.54 23.31
N LEU A 469 24.98 -16.32 23.78
CA LEU A 469 24.01 -15.40 23.20
C LEU A 469 24.57 -13.97 23.11
N ALA A 470 24.41 -13.32 21.97
CA ALA A 470 24.65 -11.89 21.79
C ALA A 470 23.46 -11.23 21.10
N LEU A 471 23.19 -9.97 21.47
CA LEU A 471 22.12 -9.16 20.91
C LEU A 471 22.72 -7.93 20.21
N GLY A 472 22.29 -7.67 18.98
CA GLY A 472 22.59 -6.47 18.21
C GLY A 472 21.32 -5.61 18.08
N GLY A 473 20.93 -4.89 19.16
CA GLY A 473 19.74 -4.05 19.17
C GLY A 473 18.40 -4.79 19.15
N HIS A 474 18.40 -6.11 19.33
CA HIS A 474 17.22 -6.97 19.22
C HIS A 474 16.54 -7.17 20.57
N PRO A 475 15.21 -7.41 20.61
CA PRO A 475 14.51 -7.79 21.85
C PRO A 475 15.16 -8.97 22.55
N HIS A 476 15.06 -9.02 23.87
CA HIS A 476 15.61 -10.11 24.67
C HIS A 476 14.81 -11.39 24.44
N PRO A 477 15.44 -12.50 24.01
CA PRO A 477 14.78 -13.80 24.01
C PRO A 477 14.26 -14.14 25.40
N LEU A 478 13.12 -14.79 25.49
CA LEU A 478 12.52 -15.23 26.75
C LEU A 478 12.86 -16.70 27.00
N LEU A 479 13.45 -16.95 28.15
CA LEU A 479 13.73 -18.31 28.61
C LEU A 479 12.65 -18.75 29.61
N ARG A 480 11.86 -19.74 29.20
CA ARG A 480 10.96 -20.48 30.08
C ARG A 480 11.71 -21.68 30.65
N ARG A 481 11.89 -21.71 31.96
CA ARG A 481 12.47 -22.85 32.69
C ARG A 481 11.47 -24.00 32.80
N SER A 482 11.98 -25.19 33.12
CA SER A 482 11.15 -26.39 33.31
C SER A 482 10.13 -26.24 34.48
N ASP A 483 10.41 -25.37 35.47
CA ASP A 483 9.49 -25.03 36.56
C ASP A 483 8.40 -24.01 36.17
N GLY A 484 8.40 -23.55 34.91
CA GLY A 484 7.47 -22.56 34.38
C GLY A 484 7.88 -21.09 34.60
N THR A 485 9.02 -20.84 35.26
CA THR A 485 9.57 -19.48 35.40
C THR A 485 10.01 -18.96 34.05
N VAL A 486 9.59 -17.71 33.68
CA VAL A 486 9.96 -17.05 32.44
C VAL A 486 10.83 -15.85 32.74
N VAL A 487 12.00 -15.77 32.12
CA VAL A 487 12.95 -14.67 32.32
C VAL A 487 13.53 -14.21 30.95
N PRO A 488 13.77 -12.90 30.78
CA PRO A 488 14.52 -12.41 29.62
C PRO A 488 16.00 -12.78 29.78
N VAL A 489 16.63 -13.19 28.67
CA VAL A 489 18.06 -13.56 28.63
C VAL A 489 18.80 -12.73 27.61
N GLY A 490 20.10 -12.52 27.84
CA GLY A 490 20.97 -11.75 26.96
C GLY A 490 21.46 -10.46 27.64
N HIS A 491 22.21 -9.68 26.89
CA HIS A 491 22.70 -8.36 27.29
C HIS A 491 22.44 -7.39 26.13
N PRO A 492 21.84 -6.21 26.38
CA PRO A 492 21.56 -5.23 25.33
C PRO A 492 22.83 -4.89 24.55
N GLY A 493 22.73 -4.92 23.23
CA GLY A 493 23.81 -4.57 22.31
C GLY A 493 23.43 -3.43 21.38
N THR A 494 24.43 -2.87 20.69
CA THR A 494 24.22 -1.81 19.71
C THR A 494 23.53 -2.36 18.46
N LEU A 495 22.60 -1.58 17.91
CA LEU A 495 21.99 -1.78 16.62
C LEU A 495 23.06 -1.91 15.52
N LEU A 496 22.91 -2.86 14.60
CA LEU A 496 23.90 -3.16 13.55
C LEU A 496 23.73 -2.25 12.32
N GLY A 497 24.83 -1.91 11.66
CA GLY A 497 24.85 -1.06 10.47
C GLY A 497 24.82 0.45 10.74
N VAL A 498 24.96 0.88 12.02
CA VAL A 498 24.89 2.29 12.43
C VAL A 498 26.25 2.85 12.80
N VAL A 499 27.04 2.10 13.57
CA VAL A 499 28.35 2.55 14.08
C VAL A 499 29.45 1.57 13.70
N ASN A 500 30.69 2.07 13.54
CA ASN A 500 31.83 1.22 13.15
C ASN A 500 32.20 0.21 14.25
N GLU A 501 32.09 0.59 15.52
CA GLU A 501 32.42 -0.25 16.66
C GLU A 501 31.17 -0.48 17.54
N PRO A 502 30.33 -1.48 17.21
CA PRO A 502 29.14 -1.78 17.98
C PRO A 502 29.53 -2.42 19.33
N ARG A 503 28.84 -2.03 20.40
CA ARG A 503 28.97 -2.65 21.71
C ARG A 503 28.19 -3.95 21.73
N LEU A 504 28.87 -5.07 21.56
CA LEU A 504 28.31 -6.41 21.52
C LEU A 504 29.00 -7.28 22.58
N ARG A 505 28.21 -8.01 23.33
CA ARG A 505 28.69 -8.88 24.40
C ARG A 505 28.05 -10.24 24.30
N THR A 506 28.86 -11.29 24.32
CA THR A 506 28.39 -12.67 24.46
C THR A 506 28.14 -12.95 25.96
N VAL A 507 26.95 -13.46 26.29
CA VAL A 507 26.60 -14.02 27.59
C VAL A 507 26.37 -15.52 27.48
N HIS A 508 26.63 -16.23 28.59
CA HIS A 508 26.50 -17.68 28.62
C HIS A 508 25.43 -18.11 29.61
N HIS A 509 24.62 -19.08 29.20
CA HIS A 509 23.61 -19.73 30.04
C HIS A 509 23.71 -21.24 29.87
N THR A 510 23.24 -21.97 30.85
CA THR A 510 22.97 -23.41 30.73
C THR A 510 21.46 -23.59 30.62
N LEU A 511 21.06 -24.37 29.64
CA LEU A 511 19.68 -24.80 29.47
C LEU A 511 19.57 -26.26 29.91
N ASP A 512 18.66 -26.51 30.79
CA ASP A 512 18.34 -27.85 31.32
C ASP A 512 17.27 -28.52 30.42
N PRO A 513 17.09 -29.84 30.53
CA PRO A 513 15.97 -30.50 29.86
C PRO A 513 14.62 -29.83 30.18
N ASP A 514 13.76 -29.71 29.19
CA ASP A 514 12.46 -29.03 29.20
C ASP A 514 12.50 -27.49 29.25
N ASP A 515 13.66 -26.87 29.38
CA ASP A 515 13.80 -25.43 29.15
C ASP A 515 13.46 -25.07 27.71
N LEU A 516 12.75 -23.94 27.51
CA LEU A 516 12.40 -23.43 26.20
C LEU A 516 12.86 -21.98 26.05
N LEU A 517 13.64 -21.72 25.01
CA LEU A 517 14.07 -20.38 24.62
C LEU A 517 13.24 -19.91 23.43
N LEU A 518 12.54 -18.76 23.60
CA LEU A 518 11.75 -18.12 22.56
C LEU A 518 12.47 -16.88 22.03
N PHE A 519 12.81 -16.87 20.76
CA PHE A 519 13.21 -15.70 19.99
C PHE A 519 11.99 -15.14 19.28
N TYR A 520 11.91 -13.81 19.17
CA TYR A 520 10.81 -13.13 18.51
C TYR A 520 11.25 -11.77 18.00
N THR A 521 10.62 -11.29 16.93
CA THR A 521 10.78 -9.92 16.43
C THR A 521 9.73 -9.00 17.03
N ASP A 522 9.94 -7.69 16.93
CA ASP A 522 9.07 -6.67 17.54
C ASP A 522 7.64 -6.69 17.00
N GLY A 523 7.42 -7.15 15.76
CA GLY A 523 6.08 -7.35 15.19
C GLY A 523 5.15 -8.21 16.04
N VAL A 524 5.70 -9.09 16.92
CA VAL A 524 4.90 -9.84 17.90
C VAL A 524 4.42 -8.95 19.05
N THR A 525 5.32 -8.16 19.63
CA THR A 525 5.02 -7.32 20.80
C THR A 525 4.30 -6.04 20.44
N GLU A 526 4.54 -5.51 19.25
CA GLU A 526 3.90 -4.29 18.72
C GLU A 526 2.54 -4.56 18.08
N HIS A 527 2.12 -5.84 17.99
CA HIS A 527 0.80 -6.20 17.48
C HIS A 527 -0.30 -5.55 18.32
N ARG A 528 -1.20 -4.80 17.64
CA ARG A 528 -2.22 -3.97 18.29
C ARG A 528 -3.61 -4.53 18.12
N SER A 529 -4.39 -4.50 19.22
CA SER A 529 -5.84 -4.76 19.17
C SER A 529 -6.60 -3.63 18.45
N ASP A 530 -7.90 -3.85 18.22
CA ASP A 530 -8.81 -2.82 17.68
C ASP A 530 -8.80 -1.52 18.52
N ASP A 531 -8.62 -1.63 19.85
CA ASP A 531 -8.53 -0.51 20.76
C ASP A 531 -7.12 0.13 20.82
N GLY A 532 -6.18 -0.32 19.96
CA GLY A 532 -4.81 0.19 19.87
C GLY A 532 -3.86 -0.30 20.97
N VAL A 533 -4.27 -1.26 21.79
CA VAL A 533 -3.44 -1.84 22.87
C VAL A 533 -2.45 -2.83 22.26
N MET A 534 -1.16 -2.70 22.59
CA MET A 534 -0.13 -3.66 22.16
C MET A 534 -0.20 -4.96 22.97
N LEU A 535 0.11 -6.10 22.33
CA LEU A 535 0.30 -7.38 23.02
C LEU A 535 1.43 -7.27 24.06
N GLY A 536 2.52 -6.62 23.72
CA GLY A 536 3.67 -6.33 24.56
C GLY A 536 4.40 -7.59 25.09
N GLU A 537 5.49 -7.37 25.81
CA GLU A 537 6.23 -8.46 26.47
C GLU A 537 5.38 -9.18 27.53
N ALA A 538 4.43 -8.47 28.16
CA ALA A 538 3.54 -9.07 29.15
C ALA A 538 2.62 -10.15 28.55
N GLY A 539 2.13 -9.95 27.34
CA GLY A 539 1.35 -10.95 26.60
C GLY A 539 2.18 -12.18 26.27
N LEU A 540 3.41 -11.99 25.75
CA LEU A 540 4.34 -13.09 25.51
C LEU A 540 4.66 -13.88 26.78
N HIS A 541 4.94 -13.19 27.87
CA HIS A 541 5.22 -13.80 29.16
C HIS A 541 4.03 -14.66 29.64
N ALA A 542 2.81 -14.15 29.50
CA ALA A 542 1.59 -14.88 29.87
C ALA A 542 1.41 -16.16 29.03
N VAL A 543 1.68 -16.10 27.71
CA VAL A 543 1.63 -17.27 26.83
C VAL A 543 2.67 -18.31 27.25
N LEU A 544 3.92 -17.91 27.46
CA LEU A 544 4.98 -18.82 27.89
C LEU A 544 4.69 -19.49 29.23
N THR A 545 4.14 -18.75 30.19
CA THR A 545 3.73 -19.30 31.47
C THR A 545 2.63 -20.35 31.32
N ARG A 546 1.62 -20.08 30.47
CA ARG A 546 0.53 -21.04 30.20
C ARG A 546 1.00 -22.31 29.49
N THR A 547 2.10 -22.22 28.75
CA THR A 547 2.68 -23.35 28.00
C THR A 547 3.75 -24.11 28.76
N ALA A 548 3.83 -24.00 30.10
CA ALA A 548 4.77 -24.77 30.94
C ALA A 548 4.66 -26.27 30.61
N GLY A 549 5.80 -26.91 30.29
CA GLY A 549 5.87 -28.33 29.92
C GLY A 549 5.43 -28.65 28.46
N ALA A 550 4.89 -27.68 27.73
CA ALA A 550 4.47 -27.90 26.35
C ALA A 550 5.66 -27.99 25.38
N SER A 551 5.44 -28.64 24.24
CA SER A 551 6.39 -28.73 23.13
C SER A 551 6.66 -27.36 22.49
N ALA A 552 7.76 -27.25 21.74
CA ALA A 552 8.06 -26.03 20.96
C ALA A 552 6.93 -25.70 19.98
N GLU A 553 6.39 -26.72 19.28
CA GLU A 553 5.27 -26.55 18.34
C GLU A 553 3.99 -26.09 19.03
N ALA A 554 3.63 -26.69 20.17
CA ALA A 554 2.44 -26.29 20.92
C ALA A 554 2.56 -24.86 21.45
N THR A 555 3.76 -24.44 21.88
CA THR A 555 4.03 -23.08 22.35
C THR A 555 3.86 -22.05 21.23
N VAL A 556 4.45 -22.31 20.07
CA VAL A 556 4.36 -21.42 18.89
C VAL A 556 2.92 -21.33 18.38
N ARG A 557 2.20 -22.45 18.32
CA ARG A 557 0.79 -22.47 17.92
C ARG A 557 -0.09 -21.64 18.85
N LEU A 558 0.07 -21.80 20.19
CA LEU A 558 -0.71 -21.02 21.14
C LEU A 558 -0.40 -19.53 21.03
N LEU A 559 0.85 -19.17 20.73
CA LEU A 559 1.23 -17.78 20.49
C LEU A 559 0.53 -17.22 19.23
N GLU A 560 0.46 -17.99 18.14
CA GLU A 560 -0.29 -17.58 16.95
C GLU A 560 -1.79 -17.40 17.24
N GLU A 561 -2.37 -18.29 18.03
CA GLU A 561 -3.78 -18.19 18.44
C GLU A 561 -4.03 -16.94 19.30
N GLU A 562 -3.09 -16.60 20.18
CA GLU A 562 -3.17 -15.39 21.02
C GLU A 562 -3.05 -14.10 20.20
N ILE A 563 -2.11 -14.06 19.25
CA ILE A 563 -1.95 -12.93 18.30
C ILE A 563 -3.24 -12.75 17.49
N ALA A 564 -3.80 -13.85 16.96
CA ALA A 564 -5.04 -13.83 16.19
C ALA A 564 -6.28 -13.45 17.01
N ALA A 565 -6.28 -13.79 18.31
CA ALA A 565 -7.34 -13.40 19.24
C ALA A 565 -7.23 -11.92 19.67
N HIS A 566 -6.00 -11.40 19.72
CA HIS A 566 -5.73 -10.01 20.08
C HIS A 566 -6.21 -9.03 19.00
N ASP A 567 -6.00 -9.36 17.71
CA ASP A 567 -6.62 -8.70 16.56
C ASP A 567 -6.96 -9.74 15.48
N PRO A 568 -8.23 -9.92 15.12
CA PRO A 568 -8.64 -10.83 14.05
C PRO A 568 -8.28 -10.35 12.64
N ARG A 569 -7.83 -9.10 12.50
CA ARG A 569 -7.30 -8.58 11.22
C ARG A 569 -5.90 -9.15 10.95
N ALA A 570 -5.47 -9.08 9.71
CA ALA A 570 -4.10 -9.45 9.37
C ALA A 570 -3.11 -8.54 10.13
N PRO A 571 -1.96 -9.07 10.60
CA PRO A 571 -0.94 -8.27 11.30
C PRO A 571 -0.51 -7.09 10.41
N THR A 572 -0.37 -5.92 11.03
CA THR A 572 0.05 -4.68 10.32
C THR A 572 1.52 -4.71 9.95
N ASP A 573 2.33 -5.49 10.67
CA ASP A 573 3.74 -5.75 10.39
C ASP A 573 4.03 -7.24 10.31
N ASP A 574 5.13 -7.61 9.66
CA ASP A 574 5.61 -8.99 9.68
C ASP A 574 6.12 -9.35 11.08
N PHE A 575 6.05 -10.64 11.39
CA PHE A 575 6.64 -11.17 12.61
C PHE A 575 7.30 -12.53 12.38
N ALA A 576 8.36 -12.77 13.11
CA ALA A 576 9.02 -14.05 13.20
C ALA A 576 9.14 -14.50 14.66
N VAL A 577 8.89 -15.79 14.89
CA VAL A 577 9.14 -16.46 16.17
C VAL A 577 9.87 -17.75 15.93
N LEU A 578 10.79 -18.07 16.84
CA LEU A 578 11.52 -19.32 16.86
C LEU A 578 11.63 -19.84 18.30
N ALA A 579 11.03 -20.98 18.56
CA ALA A 579 11.11 -21.68 19.84
C ALA A 579 12.15 -22.82 19.76
N VAL A 580 13.03 -22.85 20.75
CA VAL A 580 14.08 -23.86 20.93
C VAL A 580 13.89 -24.51 22.29
N ARG A 581 13.44 -25.78 22.33
CA ARG A 581 13.26 -26.53 23.58
C ARG A 581 14.34 -27.61 23.70
N VAL A 582 14.93 -27.77 24.88
CA VAL A 582 15.86 -28.86 25.20
C VAL A 582 15.05 -30.13 25.50
N ARG A 583 15.41 -31.24 24.84
CA ARG A 583 14.77 -32.55 25.03
C ARG A 583 15.37 -33.33 26.18
#